data_3d66ef41e23d1993c3700a59a0464531
#
_entry.id   3d66ef41e23d1993c3700a59a0464531
#
_cell.length_a   1.000
_cell.length_b   1.000
_cell.length_c   1.000
_cell.angle_alpha   90.00
_cell.angle_beta   90.00
_cell.angle_gamma   90.00
#
_symmetry.space_group_name_H-M   'P 1'
#
loop_
_entity.id
_entity.type
_entity.pdbx_description
1 polymer ?
#
loop_
_entity_poly.entity_id
_entity_poly.type
_entity_poly.pdbx_seq_one_letter_code
_entity_poly.pdbx_strand_id
1 'polypeptide(L)'
;MVSNNEEKVYDALWDNTTYKTITNYREGKYNEAAELAKLSIDIAKKIYGKDSTKVAISMNNLSLIYDVQGKFAEAESLSINALEIWENNLGPEDPEIATCLNNLAGIYVSRGKYKEAEPLYKRSLEIKEKAFGQNHLETATGYNNLADLYRLEKRFNEAESLYRKAIDIFEQNKNVKDPNIGSSLNNLAEIHKIKGQYDDALKLYKRAFEIWKIACGPDHPDIATAINNIAGIYYLEGNYEEAEKLYREVLKIDEKTYGVNHHYNAMTFNNIALVKEGLGQYDDAERYFKEAINICQNTLGENHPSFVTFLNNVAGLYRARERYEEAEFYFKKGLLVLEKVFGSNNPDVAMAMLNLAEMYESQGRTEDAKRFSESAKSIYKKALKNS
;
A
#
# COMPACT_ATOMS: atom_id res chain seq x y z
N MET A 1 -42.03 16.80 17.58
CA MET A 1 -40.88 17.56 18.12
C MET A 1 -40.31 16.76 19.28
N VAL A 2 -39.06 16.37 19.16
CA VAL A 2 -38.30 15.66 20.22
C VAL A 2 -38.11 16.66 21.36
N SER A 3 -38.27 16.23 22.61
CA SER A 3 -38.06 17.16 23.76
C SER A 3 -36.58 17.51 23.89
N ASN A 4 -36.27 18.70 24.45
CA ASN A 4 -34.89 19.19 24.63
C ASN A 4 -34.00 18.21 25.46
N ASN A 5 -34.60 17.35 26.29
CA ASN A 5 -33.91 16.30 27.02
C ASN A 5 -33.65 15.05 26.20
N GLU A 6 -34.56 14.69 25.30
CA GLU A 6 -34.40 13.57 24.39
C GLU A 6 -33.33 13.87 23.34
N GLU A 7 -33.26 15.11 22.84
CA GLU A 7 -32.25 15.57 21.87
C GLU A 7 -30.82 15.45 22.47
N LYS A 8 -30.60 15.86 23.70
CA LYS A 8 -29.35 15.71 24.42
C LYS A 8 -28.93 14.26 24.65
N VAL A 9 -29.89 13.37 24.91
CA VAL A 9 -29.62 11.92 25.07
C VAL A 9 -29.20 11.31 23.74
N TYR A 10 -29.84 11.73 22.67
CA TYR A 10 -29.54 11.23 21.34
C TYR A 10 -28.23 11.80 20.76
N ASP A 11 -27.87 13.06 21.05
CA ASP A 11 -26.57 13.63 20.75
C ASP A 11 -25.46 12.80 21.39
N ALA A 12 -25.60 12.55 22.71
CA ALA A 12 -24.63 11.73 23.43
C ALA A 12 -24.55 10.29 22.91
N LEU A 13 -25.66 9.73 22.41
CA LEU A 13 -25.68 8.40 21.82
C LEU A 13 -24.95 8.38 20.47
N TRP A 14 -25.18 9.37 19.60
CA TRP A 14 -24.48 9.50 18.32
C TRP A 14 -22.99 9.72 18.51
N ASP A 15 -22.60 10.64 19.42
CA ASP A 15 -21.21 10.92 19.75
C ASP A 15 -20.49 9.67 20.28
N ASN A 16 -21.08 8.94 21.21
CA ASN A 16 -20.51 7.69 21.75
C ASN A 16 -20.38 6.59 20.69
N THR A 17 -21.39 6.46 19.81
CA THR A 17 -21.37 5.46 18.75
C THR A 17 -20.28 5.78 17.72
N THR A 18 -20.17 7.05 17.33
CA THR A 18 -19.13 7.55 16.42
C THR A 18 -17.73 7.40 17.03
N TYR A 19 -17.57 7.75 18.31
CA TYR A 19 -16.30 7.54 19.01
C TYR A 19 -15.87 6.05 19.02
N LYS A 20 -16.81 5.16 19.36
CA LYS A 20 -16.55 3.71 19.34
C LYS A 20 -16.24 3.19 17.92
N THR A 21 -16.90 3.73 16.90
CA THR A 21 -16.60 3.42 15.49
C THR A 21 -15.13 3.71 15.18
N ILE A 22 -14.66 4.91 15.51
CA ILE A 22 -13.28 5.34 15.27
C ILE A 22 -12.29 4.51 16.08
N THR A 23 -12.61 4.21 17.35
CA THR A 23 -11.76 3.39 18.22
C THR A 23 -11.60 1.98 17.67
N ASN A 24 -12.72 1.31 17.34
CA ASN A 24 -12.67 -0.04 16.76
C ASN A 24 -11.95 -0.08 15.41
N TYR A 25 -12.11 0.95 14.58
CA TYR A 25 -11.35 1.07 13.33
C TYR A 25 -9.84 1.12 13.59
N ARG A 26 -9.39 1.95 14.55
CA ARG A 26 -7.97 2.05 14.93
C ARG A 26 -7.41 0.76 15.54
N GLU A 27 -8.25 -0.02 16.21
CA GLU A 27 -7.90 -1.32 16.78
C GLU A 27 -7.97 -2.46 15.75
N GLY A 28 -8.29 -2.18 14.47
CA GLY A 28 -8.42 -3.19 13.43
C GLY A 28 -9.69 -4.06 13.50
N LYS A 29 -10.62 -3.72 14.39
CA LYS A 29 -11.92 -4.41 14.56
C LYS A 29 -12.93 -3.92 13.54
N TYR A 30 -12.63 -4.13 12.25
CA TYR A 30 -13.38 -3.52 11.14
C TYR A 30 -14.85 -3.97 11.06
N ASN A 31 -15.19 -5.20 11.45
CA ASN A 31 -16.57 -5.67 11.43
C ASN A 31 -17.43 -4.95 12.47
N GLU A 32 -16.93 -4.85 13.69
CA GLU A 32 -17.59 -4.12 14.79
C GLU A 32 -17.68 -2.62 14.48
N ALA A 33 -16.62 -2.05 13.91
CA ALA A 33 -16.63 -0.66 13.47
C ALA A 33 -17.69 -0.40 12.41
N ALA A 34 -17.87 -1.30 11.43
CA ALA A 34 -18.89 -1.15 10.39
C ALA A 34 -20.31 -1.20 10.96
N GLU A 35 -20.60 -2.11 11.90
CA GLU A 35 -21.93 -2.16 12.53
C GLU A 35 -22.23 -0.91 13.35
N LEU A 36 -21.24 -0.40 14.09
CA LEU A 36 -21.38 0.86 14.83
C LEU A 36 -21.56 2.05 13.90
N ALA A 37 -20.85 2.11 12.79
CA ALA A 37 -21.01 3.19 11.79
C ALA A 37 -22.40 3.17 11.15
N LYS A 38 -22.95 2.01 10.82
CA LYS A 38 -24.35 1.88 10.35
C LYS A 38 -25.34 2.40 11.38
N LEU A 39 -25.17 1.97 12.64
CA LEU A 39 -25.99 2.45 13.74
C LEU A 39 -25.89 3.98 13.90
N SER A 40 -24.68 4.55 13.78
CA SER A 40 -24.46 6.00 13.81
C SER A 40 -25.21 6.71 12.69
N ILE A 41 -25.23 6.16 11.47
CA ILE A 41 -26.02 6.70 10.35
C ILE A 41 -27.52 6.68 10.66
N ASP A 42 -28.06 5.58 11.21
CA ASP A 42 -29.47 5.44 11.51
C ASP A 42 -29.92 6.40 12.63
N ILE A 43 -29.09 6.54 13.67
CA ILE A 43 -29.30 7.51 14.75
C ILE A 43 -29.32 8.92 14.15
N ALA A 44 -28.29 9.28 13.36
CA ALA A 44 -28.19 10.62 12.77
C ALA A 44 -29.38 10.94 11.86
N LYS A 45 -29.80 10.01 10.97
CA LYS A 45 -30.96 10.19 10.10
C LYS A 45 -32.25 10.42 10.88
N LYS A 46 -32.45 9.68 11.97
CA LYS A 46 -33.66 9.76 12.79
C LYS A 46 -33.78 11.10 13.52
N ILE A 47 -32.66 11.65 13.96
CA ILE A 47 -32.63 12.81 14.85
C ILE A 47 -32.47 14.10 14.07
N TYR A 48 -31.49 14.14 13.16
CA TYR A 48 -31.10 15.36 12.46
C TYR A 48 -31.62 15.44 11.02
N GLY A 49 -32.30 14.38 10.56
CA GLY A 49 -32.74 14.26 9.17
C GLY A 49 -31.67 13.64 8.26
N LYS A 50 -32.16 13.12 7.14
CA LYS A 50 -31.33 12.35 6.18
C LYS A 50 -30.18 13.15 5.53
N ASP A 51 -30.34 14.46 5.44
CA ASP A 51 -29.43 15.37 4.75
C ASP A 51 -28.55 16.18 5.74
N SER A 52 -28.44 15.74 7.00
CA SER A 52 -27.63 16.42 7.99
C SER A 52 -26.14 16.09 7.87
N THR A 53 -25.29 17.04 8.27
CA THR A 53 -23.83 16.85 8.31
C THR A 53 -23.40 15.68 9.21
N LYS A 54 -24.14 15.36 10.26
CA LYS A 54 -23.90 14.18 11.11
C LYS A 54 -24.09 12.85 10.36
N VAL A 55 -25.05 12.80 9.43
CA VAL A 55 -25.20 11.65 8.51
C VAL A 55 -23.99 11.55 7.59
N ALA A 56 -23.54 12.66 7.02
CA ALA A 56 -22.35 12.68 6.15
C ALA A 56 -21.08 12.21 6.88
N ILE A 57 -20.84 12.66 8.12
CA ILE A 57 -19.74 12.20 8.98
C ILE A 57 -19.80 10.67 9.16
N SER A 58 -20.97 10.15 9.53
CA SER A 58 -21.15 8.71 9.75
C SER A 58 -20.98 7.88 8.47
N MET A 59 -21.45 8.39 7.33
CA MET A 59 -21.26 7.77 6.01
C MET A 59 -19.77 7.76 5.61
N ASN A 60 -19.06 8.86 5.83
CA ASN A 60 -17.62 8.94 5.54
C ASN A 60 -16.81 7.97 6.41
N ASN A 61 -17.14 7.82 7.69
CA ASN A 61 -16.52 6.83 8.56
C ASN A 61 -16.78 5.40 8.07
N LEU A 62 -18.02 5.08 7.66
CA LEU A 62 -18.34 3.76 7.12
C LEU A 62 -17.63 3.50 5.79
N SER A 63 -17.47 4.52 4.95
CA SER A 63 -16.76 4.39 3.67
C SER A 63 -15.29 4.01 3.86
N LEU A 64 -14.59 4.61 4.82
CA LEU A 64 -13.20 4.24 5.17
C LEU A 64 -13.09 2.79 5.66
N ILE A 65 -14.06 2.35 6.47
CA ILE A 65 -14.10 0.96 6.95
C ILE A 65 -14.31 0.00 5.77
N TYR A 66 -15.21 0.34 4.85
CA TYR A 66 -15.47 -0.50 3.68
C TYR A 66 -14.32 -0.52 2.68
N ASP A 67 -13.55 0.57 2.54
CA ASP A 67 -12.32 0.60 1.74
C ASP A 67 -11.32 -0.42 2.26
N VAL A 68 -11.03 -0.42 3.56
CA VAL A 68 -10.13 -1.40 4.21
C VAL A 68 -10.66 -2.84 4.10
N GLN A 69 -11.99 -3.03 4.08
CA GLN A 69 -12.59 -4.36 3.86
C GLN A 69 -12.62 -4.78 2.38
N GLY A 70 -12.12 -3.96 1.45
CA GLY A 70 -12.17 -4.21 0.01
C GLY A 70 -13.56 -4.06 -0.63
N LYS A 71 -14.54 -3.51 0.10
CA LYS A 71 -15.90 -3.22 -0.39
C LYS A 71 -15.94 -1.87 -1.09
N PHE A 72 -15.15 -1.76 -2.16
CA PHE A 72 -14.86 -0.47 -2.81
C PHE A 72 -16.09 0.21 -3.42
N ALA A 73 -17.05 -0.54 -3.97
CA ALA A 73 -18.24 0.04 -4.59
C ALA A 73 -19.15 0.70 -3.55
N GLU A 74 -19.33 0.04 -2.41
CA GLU A 74 -20.11 0.57 -1.29
C GLU A 74 -19.39 1.77 -0.64
N ALA A 75 -18.07 1.71 -0.51
CA ALA A 75 -17.25 2.81 0.01
C ALA A 75 -17.38 4.05 -0.89
N GLU A 76 -17.22 3.89 -2.20
CA GLU A 76 -17.38 4.95 -3.20
C GLU A 76 -18.76 5.61 -3.11
N SER A 77 -19.85 4.80 -3.08
CA SER A 77 -21.22 5.30 -2.97
C SER A 77 -21.45 6.11 -1.70
N LEU A 78 -20.96 5.63 -0.55
CA LEU A 78 -21.08 6.33 0.73
C LEU A 78 -20.34 7.66 0.73
N SER A 79 -19.12 7.70 0.20
CA SER A 79 -18.33 8.93 0.11
C SER A 79 -18.96 9.96 -0.82
N ILE A 80 -19.51 9.55 -1.96
CA ILE A 80 -20.22 10.47 -2.89
C ILE A 80 -21.46 11.05 -2.20
N ASN A 81 -22.26 10.23 -1.52
CA ASN A 81 -23.43 10.71 -0.81
C ASN A 81 -23.07 11.66 0.34
N ALA A 82 -21.99 11.36 1.08
CA ALA A 82 -21.49 12.24 2.13
C ALA A 82 -21.03 13.58 1.57
N LEU A 83 -20.30 13.56 0.45
CA LEU A 83 -19.85 14.77 -0.24
C LEU A 83 -21.00 15.65 -0.67
N GLU A 84 -22.04 15.08 -1.28
CA GLU A 84 -23.24 15.80 -1.70
C GLU A 84 -23.96 16.48 -0.52
N ILE A 85 -24.10 15.77 0.61
CA ILE A 85 -24.67 16.34 1.83
C ILE A 85 -23.82 17.51 2.35
N TRP A 86 -22.51 17.38 2.39
CA TRP A 86 -21.63 18.45 2.87
C TRP A 86 -21.63 19.67 1.93
N GLU A 87 -21.56 19.46 0.61
CA GLU A 87 -21.62 20.57 -0.35
C GLU A 87 -22.93 21.38 -0.26
N ASN A 88 -24.05 20.70 -0.02
CA ASN A 88 -25.35 21.34 0.14
C ASN A 88 -25.50 22.11 1.46
N ASN A 89 -24.79 21.70 2.53
CA ASN A 89 -24.94 22.29 3.86
C ASN A 89 -23.87 23.32 4.23
N LEU A 90 -22.62 23.11 3.80
CA LEU A 90 -21.44 23.87 4.28
C LEU A 90 -20.88 24.80 3.18
N GLY A 91 -21.22 24.54 1.92
CA GLY A 91 -20.62 25.22 0.77
C GLY A 91 -19.32 24.58 0.28
N PRO A 92 -18.88 24.90 -0.96
CA PRO A 92 -17.88 24.12 -1.69
C PRO A 92 -16.42 24.25 -1.19
N GLU A 93 -16.14 25.16 -0.28
CA GLU A 93 -14.79 25.47 0.24
C GLU A 93 -14.61 25.10 1.72
N ASP A 94 -15.55 24.39 2.32
CA ASP A 94 -15.44 23.97 3.71
C ASP A 94 -14.38 22.87 3.90
N PRO A 95 -13.55 22.91 4.96
CA PRO A 95 -12.53 21.92 5.23
C PRO A 95 -13.01 20.48 5.36
N GLU A 96 -14.25 20.24 5.80
CA GLU A 96 -14.85 18.90 5.87
C GLU A 96 -14.99 18.29 4.47
N ILE A 97 -15.28 19.12 3.46
CA ILE A 97 -15.31 18.69 2.05
C ILE A 97 -13.94 18.22 1.60
N ALA A 98 -12.87 18.94 1.98
CA ALA A 98 -11.51 18.52 1.66
C ALA A 98 -11.17 17.14 2.23
N THR A 99 -11.61 16.86 3.46
CA THR A 99 -11.44 15.55 4.08
C THR A 99 -12.19 14.46 3.32
N CYS A 100 -13.44 14.69 2.92
CA CYS A 100 -14.22 13.75 2.15
C CYS A 100 -13.62 13.47 0.76
N LEU A 101 -13.23 14.53 0.05
CA LEU A 101 -12.56 14.43 -1.26
C LEU A 101 -11.27 13.62 -1.17
N ASN A 102 -10.48 13.84 -0.12
CA ASN A 102 -9.26 13.09 0.14
C ASN A 102 -9.53 11.58 0.33
N ASN A 103 -10.56 11.25 1.12
CA ASN A 103 -10.94 9.87 1.37
C ASN A 103 -11.49 9.19 0.10
N LEU A 104 -12.35 9.88 -0.66
CA LEU A 104 -12.85 9.37 -1.94
C LEU A 104 -11.72 9.15 -2.95
N ALA A 105 -10.74 10.07 -3.00
CA ALA A 105 -9.55 9.90 -3.82
C ALA A 105 -8.74 8.66 -3.40
N GLY A 106 -8.59 8.41 -2.10
CA GLY A 106 -7.95 7.20 -1.56
C GLY A 106 -8.66 5.92 -2.03
N ILE A 107 -9.99 5.88 -1.99
CA ILE A 107 -10.79 4.75 -2.50
C ILE A 107 -10.53 4.52 -4.00
N TYR A 108 -10.43 5.60 -4.80
CA TYR A 108 -10.07 5.45 -6.22
C TYR A 108 -8.64 4.95 -6.41
N VAL A 109 -7.69 5.39 -5.59
CA VAL A 109 -6.31 4.87 -5.59
C VAL A 109 -6.28 3.37 -5.27
N SER A 110 -7.01 2.92 -4.24
CA SER A 110 -7.13 1.50 -3.87
C SER A 110 -7.66 0.63 -5.02
N ARG A 111 -8.45 1.23 -5.93
CA ARG A 111 -8.99 0.58 -7.14
C ARG A 111 -8.11 0.75 -8.38
N GLY A 112 -6.96 1.41 -8.29
CA GLY A 112 -6.12 1.74 -9.43
C GLY A 112 -6.69 2.80 -10.39
N LYS A 113 -7.74 3.52 -9.97
CA LYS A 113 -8.40 4.59 -10.74
C LYS A 113 -7.69 5.93 -10.49
N TYR A 114 -6.45 6.03 -10.91
CA TYR A 114 -5.60 7.20 -10.61
C TYR A 114 -6.10 8.49 -11.29
N LYS A 115 -6.63 8.39 -12.52
CA LYS A 115 -7.18 9.53 -13.27
C LYS A 115 -8.38 10.17 -12.58
N GLU A 116 -9.19 9.38 -11.90
CA GLU A 116 -10.34 9.84 -11.11
C GLU A 116 -9.91 10.40 -9.75
N ALA A 117 -8.83 9.87 -9.15
CA ALA A 117 -8.31 10.32 -7.87
C ALA A 117 -7.64 11.71 -7.95
N GLU A 118 -6.89 11.99 -9.03
CA GLU A 118 -6.08 13.23 -9.16
C GLU A 118 -6.91 14.51 -8.98
N PRO A 119 -8.04 14.74 -9.66
CA PRO A 119 -8.82 15.95 -9.49
C PRO A 119 -9.39 16.12 -8.08
N LEU A 120 -9.68 15.02 -7.37
CA LEU A 120 -10.20 15.07 -6.02
C LEU A 120 -9.11 15.46 -5.01
N TYR A 121 -7.91 14.89 -5.11
CA TYR A 121 -6.77 15.31 -4.29
C TYR A 121 -6.40 16.77 -4.53
N LYS A 122 -6.40 17.24 -5.79
CA LYS A 122 -6.12 18.64 -6.11
C LYS A 122 -7.15 19.58 -5.49
N ARG A 123 -8.45 19.27 -5.65
CA ARG A 123 -9.52 20.07 -5.04
C ARG A 123 -9.44 20.08 -3.51
N SER A 124 -9.17 18.91 -2.90
CA SER A 124 -8.94 18.81 -1.46
C SER A 124 -7.79 19.72 -1.01
N LEU A 125 -6.67 19.69 -1.74
CA LEU A 125 -5.50 20.51 -1.43
C LEU A 125 -5.81 22.00 -1.59
N GLU A 126 -6.48 22.45 -2.65
CA GLU A 126 -6.90 23.83 -2.85
C GLU A 126 -7.77 24.37 -1.72
N ILE A 127 -8.74 23.56 -1.25
CA ILE A 127 -9.58 23.92 -0.10
C ILE A 127 -8.71 24.05 1.16
N LYS A 128 -7.80 23.10 1.42
CA LYS A 128 -6.91 23.15 2.58
C LYS A 128 -5.96 24.36 2.53
N GLU A 129 -5.41 24.69 1.38
CA GLU A 129 -4.56 25.88 1.20
C GLU A 129 -5.32 27.18 1.49
N LYS A 130 -6.59 27.28 1.06
CA LYS A 130 -7.43 28.45 1.34
C LYS A 130 -7.84 28.55 2.81
N ALA A 131 -8.22 27.42 3.41
CA ALA A 131 -8.76 27.39 4.78
C ALA A 131 -7.67 27.54 5.85
N PHE A 132 -6.54 26.88 5.68
CA PHE A 132 -5.47 26.77 6.68
C PHE A 132 -4.19 27.50 6.30
N GLY A 133 -4.02 27.83 5.01
CA GLY A 133 -2.77 28.37 4.47
C GLY A 133 -1.80 27.28 4.01
N GLN A 134 -0.82 27.69 3.17
CA GLN A 134 0.12 26.77 2.54
C GLN A 134 1.09 26.07 3.52
N ASN A 135 1.34 26.66 4.67
CA ASN A 135 2.29 26.15 5.67
C ASN A 135 1.63 25.41 6.85
N HIS A 136 0.38 24.99 6.70
CA HIS A 136 -0.34 24.28 7.74
C HIS A 136 -0.15 22.76 7.61
N LEU A 137 -0.20 22.02 8.73
CA LEU A 137 -0.03 20.56 8.75
C LEU A 137 -1.08 19.81 7.89
N GLU A 138 -2.33 20.31 7.89
CA GLU A 138 -3.38 19.75 7.03
C GLU A 138 -3.04 19.89 5.53
N THR A 139 -2.43 21.00 5.14
CA THR A 139 -1.98 21.24 3.76
C THR A 139 -0.79 20.34 3.42
N ALA A 140 0.14 20.15 4.37
CA ALA A 140 1.25 19.21 4.19
C ALA A 140 0.77 17.77 3.96
N THR A 141 -0.25 17.33 4.71
CA THR A 141 -0.89 16.03 4.47
C THR A 141 -1.51 15.95 3.07
N GLY A 142 -2.12 17.03 2.58
CA GLY A 142 -2.64 17.11 1.21
C GLY A 142 -1.53 16.97 0.14
N TYR A 143 -0.39 17.64 0.31
CA TYR A 143 0.77 17.50 -0.57
C TYR A 143 1.29 16.05 -0.56
N ASN A 144 1.39 15.43 0.61
CA ASN A 144 1.85 14.06 0.74
C ASN A 144 0.95 13.06 -0.03
N ASN A 145 -0.38 13.18 0.14
CA ASN A 145 -1.32 12.28 -0.52
C ASN A 145 -1.32 12.44 -2.05
N LEU A 146 -1.20 13.67 -2.56
CA LEU A 146 -1.05 13.90 -3.99
C LEU A 146 0.31 13.40 -4.51
N ALA A 147 1.37 13.51 -3.70
CA ALA A 147 2.68 12.95 -4.03
C ALA A 147 2.65 11.42 -4.12
N ASP A 148 1.93 10.75 -3.21
CA ASP A 148 1.73 9.30 -3.25
C ASP A 148 1.05 8.86 -4.55
N LEU A 149 0.01 9.56 -4.98
CA LEU A 149 -0.64 9.32 -6.26
C LEU A 149 0.33 9.45 -7.42
N TYR A 150 1.10 10.55 -7.49
CA TYR A 150 2.07 10.77 -8.56
C TYR A 150 3.20 9.73 -8.56
N ARG A 151 3.63 9.24 -7.39
CA ARG A 151 4.58 8.14 -7.28
C ARG A 151 4.01 6.85 -7.88
N LEU A 152 2.74 6.52 -7.60
CA LEU A 152 2.04 5.36 -8.18
C LEU A 152 1.89 5.48 -9.71
N GLU A 153 1.66 6.69 -10.22
CA GLU A 153 1.65 7.00 -11.65
C GLU A 153 3.05 7.08 -12.29
N LYS A 154 4.13 6.86 -11.51
CA LYS A 154 5.52 7.01 -11.93
C LYS A 154 5.92 8.43 -12.37
N ARG A 155 5.17 9.43 -11.96
CA ARG A 155 5.45 10.87 -12.14
C ARG A 155 6.42 11.35 -11.06
N PHE A 156 7.61 10.76 -11.03
CA PHE A 156 8.55 10.88 -9.91
C PHE A 156 9.03 12.29 -9.61
N ASN A 157 9.19 13.15 -10.60
CA ASN A 157 9.66 14.54 -10.38
C ASN A 157 8.58 15.38 -9.67
N GLU A 158 7.32 15.20 -10.03
CA GLU A 158 6.19 15.88 -9.39
C GLU A 158 5.99 15.38 -7.97
N ALA A 159 6.05 14.06 -7.78
CA ALA A 159 5.97 13.43 -6.46
C ALA A 159 7.10 13.95 -5.53
N GLU A 160 8.35 13.96 -6.00
CA GLU A 160 9.50 14.46 -5.24
C GLU A 160 9.31 15.90 -4.78
N SER A 161 8.83 16.77 -5.68
CA SER A 161 8.57 18.19 -5.35
C SER A 161 7.55 18.34 -4.23
N LEU A 162 6.47 17.56 -4.27
CA LEU A 162 5.40 17.61 -3.27
C LEU A 162 5.83 16.99 -1.93
N TYR A 163 6.55 15.86 -1.93
CA TYR A 163 7.10 15.30 -0.70
C TYR A 163 8.05 16.27 0.00
N ARG A 164 8.94 16.97 -0.75
CA ARG A 164 9.84 17.98 -0.17
C ARG A 164 9.04 19.11 0.48
N LYS A 165 8.00 19.62 -0.19
CA LYS A 165 7.11 20.64 0.40
C LYS A 165 6.45 20.14 1.68
N ALA A 166 5.91 18.93 1.68
CA ALA A 166 5.27 18.35 2.87
C ALA A 166 6.27 18.24 4.03
N ILE A 167 7.46 17.70 3.78
CA ILE A 167 8.53 17.55 4.78
C ILE A 167 8.92 18.92 5.36
N ASP A 168 9.18 19.93 4.50
CA ASP A 168 9.56 21.27 4.93
C ASP A 168 8.50 21.88 5.85
N ILE A 169 7.21 21.72 5.53
CA ILE A 169 6.11 22.24 6.36
C ILE A 169 6.04 21.52 7.69
N PHE A 170 6.11 20.19 7.71
CA PHE A 170 6.11 19.41 8.96
C PHE A 170 7.27 19.82 9.87
N GLU A 171 8.47 20.06 9.33
CA GLU A 171 9.66 20.46 10.08
C GLU A 171 9.56 21.88 10.63
N GLN A 172 9.04 22.84 9.85
CA GLN A 172 8.84 24.22 10.29
C GLN A 172 7.86 24.32 11.46
N ASN A 173 6.86 23.43 11.52
CA ASN A 173 5.91 23.37 12.62
C ASN A 173 6.49 22.72 13.89
N LYS A 174 7.81 22.44 13.94
CA LYS A 174 8.52 21.85 15.10
C LYS A 174 7.92 20.54 15.62
N ASN A 175 7.11 19.89 14.80
CA ASN A 175 6.54 18.59 15.14
C ASN A 175 7.46 17.45 14.70
N VAL A 176 8.71 17.46 15.19
CA VAL A 176 9.77 16.49 14.85
C VAL A 176 9.36 15.04 15.15
N LYS A 177 8.26 14.86 15.88
CA LYS A 177 7.69 13.55 16.27
C LYS A 177 6.49 13.14 15.42
N ASP A 178 6.17 13.88 14.34
CA ASP A 178 5.07 13.51 13.48
C ASP A 178 5.46 12.32 12.59
N PRO A 179 4.80 11.15 12.71
CA PRO A 179 5.12 9.97 11.90
C PRO A 179 4.93 10.22 10.39
N ASN A 180 4.14 11.22 9.99
CA ASN A 180 3.95 11.59 8.59
C ASN A 180 5.25 12.09 7.94
N ILE A 181 6.17 12.67 8.72
CA ILE A 181 7.52 13.02 8.23
C ILE A 181 8.25 11.74 7.81
N GLY A 182 8.21 10.71 8.67
CA GLY A 182 8.82 9.41 8.38
C GLY A 182 8.26 8.80 7.09
N SER A 183 6.94 8.83 6.92
CA SER A 183 6.26 8.31 5.73
C SER A 183 6.66 9.08 4.46
N SER A 184 6.67 10.42 4.52
CA SER A 184 7.09 11.27 3.39
C SER A 184 8.56 11.02 3.01
N LEU A 185 9.46 10.91 4.00
CA LEU A 185 10.87 10.61 3.79
C LEU A 185 11.08 9.22 3.18
N ASN A 186 10.36 8.22 3.69
CA ASN A 186 10.41 6.85 3.16
C ASN A 186 9.97 6.78 1.69
N ASN A 187 8.88 7.45 1.35
CA ASN A 187 8.36 7.45 -0.02
C ASN A 187 9.24 8.26 -0.97
N LEU A 188 9.84 9.34 -0.50
CA LEU A 188 10.86 10.09 -1.23
C LEU A 188 12.11 9.23 -1.46
N ALA A 189 12.56 8.48 -0.44
CA ALA A 189 13.69 7.57 -0.56
C ALA A 189 13.44 6.46 -1.60
N GLU A 190 12.20 5.93 -1.68
CA GLU A 190 11.82 4.96 -2.70
C GLU A 190 11.98 5.54 -4.12
N ILE A 191 11.64 6.82 -4.35
CA ILE A 191 11.87 7.49 -5.62
C ILE A 191 13.36 7.57 -5.94
N HIS A 192 14.21 7.94 -4.95
CA HIS A 192 15.66 7.99 -5.14
C HIS A 192 16.23 6.60 -5.43
N LYS A 193 15.75 5.55 -4.74
CA LYS A 193 16.12 4.15 -5.01
C LYS A 193 15.80 3.74 -6.45
N ILE A 194 14.59 4.04 -6.94
CA ILE A 194 14.18 3.76 -8.32
C ILE A 194 15.06 4.51 -9.34
N LYS A 195 15.51 5.73 -9.01
CA LYS A 195 16.45 6.51 -9.83
C LYS A 195 17.91 6.03 -9.73
N GLY A 196 18.21 4.98 -8.94
CA GLY A 196 19.57 4.49 -8.68
C GLY A 196 20.42 5.38 -7.78
N GLN A 197 19.82 6.34 -7.11
CA GLN A 197 20.48 7.29 -6.18
C GLN A 197 20.54 6.69 -4.77
N TYR A 198 21.30 5.59 -4.60
CA TYR A 198 21.27 4.77 -3.39
C TYR A 198 21.76 5.51 -2.14
N ASP A 199 22.79 6.33 -2.24
CA ASP A 199 23.30 7.14 -1.11
C ASP A 199 22.23 8.10 -0.56
N ASP A 200 21.49 8.76 -1.44
CA ASP A 200 20.43 9.70 -1.04
C ASP A 200 19.23 8.96 -0.47
N ALA A 201 18.84 7.83 -1.10
CA ALA A 201 17.81 6.95 -0.57
C ALA A 201 18.15 6.45 0.84
N LEU A 202 19.40 6.02 1.07
CA LEU A 202 19.86 5.52 2.36
C LEU A 202 19.79 6.61 3.45
N LYS A 203 20.20 7.85 3.15
CA LYS A 203 20.09 8.99 4.08
C LYS A 203 18.63 9.24 4.48
N LEU A 204 17.72 9.23 3.52
CA LEU A 204 16.30 9.47 3.75
C LEU A 204 15.65 8.33 4.55
N TYR A 205 15.94 7.06 4.22
CA TYR A 205 15.45 5.91 4.99
C TYR A 205 15.96 5.92 6.44
N LYS A 206 17.25 6.21 6.67
CA LYS A 206 17.80 6.34 8.02
C LYS A 206 17.12 7.46 8.81
N ARG A 207 16.81 8.56 8.15
CA ARG A 207 16.09 9.67 8.77
C ARG A 207 14.64 9.29 9.10
N ALA A 208 13.93 8.59 8.20
CA ALA A 208 12.61 8.05 8.45
C ALA A 208 12.60 7.10 9.66
N PHE A 209 13.58 6.20 9.73
CA PHE A 209 13.79 5.29 10.87
C PHE A 209 13.89 6.04 12.21
N GLU A 210 14.74 7.08 12.29
CA GLU A 210 14.91 7.85 13.55
C GLU A 210 13.62 8.58 13.94
N ILE A 211 12.89 9.14 12.97
CA ILE A 211 11.59 9.79 13.22
C ILE A 211 10.58 8.77 13.78
N TRP A 212 10.39 7.64 13.10
CA TRP A 212 9.45 6.62 13.56
C TRP A 212 9.83 6.00 14.90
N LYS A 213 11.14 5.82 15.17
CA LYS A 213 11.64 5.33 16.45
C LYS A 213 11.25 6.27 17.60
N ILE A 214 11.33 7.59 17.37
CA ILE A 214 10.95 8.60 18.36
C ILE A 214 9.42 8.69 18.50
N ALA A 215 8.68 8.63 17.38
CA ALA A 215 7.24 8.83 17.33
C ALA A 215 6.45 7.63 17.85
N CYS A 216 6.85 6.43 17.46
CA CYS A 216 6.06 5.20 17.61
C CYS A 216 6.74 4.15 18.50
N GLY A 217 8.03 4.31 18.79
CA GLY A 217 8.82 3.34 19.55
C GLY A 217 9.48 2.25 18.69
N PRO A 218 10.42 1.48 19.27
CA PRO A 218 11.32 0.60 18.52
C PRO A 218 10.67 -0.66 17.93
N ASP A 219 9.52 -1.07 18.43
CA ASP A 219 8.81 -2.28 18.00
C ASP A 219 7.65 -1.97 17.03
N HIS A 220 7.56 -0.73 16.52
CA HIS A 220 6.49 -0.34 15.60
C HIS A 220 6.74 -0.91 14.19
N PRO A 221 5.68 -1.32 13.44
CA PRO A 221 5.82 -1.84 12.08
C PRO A 221 6.58 -0.95 11.10
N ASP A 222 6.46 0.37 11.25
CA ASP A 222 7.19 1.33 10.41
C ASP A 222 8.71 1.23 10.59
N ILE A 223 9.16 0.81 11.78
CA ILE A 223 10.59 0.54 12.03
C ILE A 223 11.05 -0.65 11.19
N ALA A 224 10.27 -1.75 11.16
CA ALA A 224 10.56 -2.90 10.30
C ALA A 224 10.58 -2.49 8.82
N THR A 225 9.65 -1.63 8.39
CA THR A 225 9.62 -1.07 7.02
C THR A 225 10.89 -0.29 6.70
N ALA A 226 11.34 0.61 7.58
CA ALA A 226 12.57 1.38 7.36
C ALA A 226 13.80 0.48 7.29
N ILE A 227 13.94 -0.46 8.23
CA ILE A 227 15.09 -1.40 8.25
C ILE A 227 15.08 -2.26 6.99
N ASN A 228 13.91 -2.78 6.57
CA ASN A 228 13.76 -3.56 5.33
C ASN A 228 14.22 -2.76 4.09
N ASN A 229 13.85 -1.49 4.01
CA ASN A 229 14.24 -0.63 2.89
C ASN A 229 15.74 -0.31 2.89
N ILE A 230 16.33 -0.06 4.07
CA ILE A 230 17.79 0.09 4.25
C ILE A 230 18.51 -1.19 3.81
N ALA A 231 18.03 -2.36 4.27
CA ALA A 231 18.58 -3.66 3.89
C ALA A 231 18.52 -3.87 2.37
N GLY A 232 17.41 -3.44 1.73
CA GLY A 232 17.25 -3.48 0.28
C GLY A 232 18.30 -2.64 -0.46
N ILE A 233 18.71 -1.49 0.05
CA ILE A 233 19.80 -0.70 -0.53
C ILE A 233 21.13 -1.47 -0.41
N TYR A 234 21.46 -1.99 0.77
CA TYR A 234 22.70 -2.76 0.95
C TYR A 234 22.73 -4.00 0.04
N TYR A 235 21.60 -4.67 -0.16
CA TYR A 235 21.49 -5.77 -1.12
C TYR A 235 21.81 -5.30 -2.56
N LEU A 236 21.25 -4.17 -3.01
CA LEU A 236 21.49 -3.61 -4.34
C LEU A 236 22.93 -3.17 -4.55
N GLU A 237 23.63 -2.77 -3.49
CA GLU A 237 25.05 -2.42 -3.50
C GLU A 237 25.97 -3.65 -3.39
N GLY A 238 25.42 -4.86 -3.25
CA GLY A 238 26.17 -6.10 -3.07
C GLY A 238 26.74 -6.31 -1.66
N ASN A 239 26.35 -5.49 -0.70
CA ASN A 239 26.74 -5.62 0.72
C ASN A 239 25.79 -6.61 1.43
N TYR A 240 25.92 -7.88 1.04
CA TYR A 240 24.99 -8.93 1.43
C TYR A 240 25.01 -9.26 2.93
N GLU A 241 26.16 -9.19 3.58
CA GLU A 241 26.30 -9.49 5.01
C GLU A 241 25.51 -8.48 5.87
N GLU A 242 25.59 -7.18 5.55
CA GLU A 242 24.86 -6.16 6.28
C GLU A 242 23.35 -6.23 5.94
N ALA A 243 23.00 -6.52 4.69
CA ALA A 243 21.62 -6.76 4.29
C ALA A 243 20.99 -7.93 5.07
N GLU A 244 21.70 -9.07 5.20
CA GLU A 244 21.23 -10.23 5.97
C GLU A 244 20.96 -9.87 7.43
N LYS A 245 21.90 -9.18 8.06
CA LYS A 245 21.79 -8.77 9.46
C LYS A 245 20.52 -7.92 9.69
N LEU A 246 20.27 -6.96 8.81
CA LEU A 246 19.11 -6.09 8.90
C LEU A 246 17.80 -6.84 8.62
N TYR A 247 17.73 -7.70 7.61
CA TYR A 247 16.55 -8.52 7.37
C TYR A 247 16.22 -9.47 8.53
N ARG A 248 17.24 -9.98 9.24
CA ARG A 248 17.03 -10.76 10.46
C ARG A 248 16.48 -9.90 11.61
N GLU A 249 16.83 -8.62 11.68
CA GLU A 249 16.24 -7.67 12.62
C GLU A 249 14.76 -7.42 12.29
N VAL A 250 14.44 -7.20 11.02
CA VAL A 250 13.05 -7.11 10.53
C VAL A 250 12.24 -8.33 10.95
N LEU A 251 12.76 -9.53 10.70
CA LEU A 251 12.07 -10.78 11.04
C LEU A 251 11.74 -10.85 12.53
N LYS A 252 12.65 -10.45 13.43
CA LYS A 252 12.39 -10.42 14.88
C LYS A 252 11.28 -9.46 15.28
N ILE A 253 11.22 -8.29 14.63
CA ILE A 253 10.14 -7.30 14.89
C ILE A 253 8.82 -7.85 14.39
N ASP A 254 8.77 -8.38 13.17
CA ASP A 254 7.57 -8.92 12.56
C ASP A 254 7.03 -10.15 13.33
N GLU A 255 7.90 -11.08 13.75
CA GLU A 255 7.52 -12.23 14.56
C GLU A 255 6.94 -11.81 15.91
N LYS A 256 7.52 -10.80 16.55
CA LYS A 256 7.01 -10.25 17.82
C LYS A 256 5.66 -9.58 17.67
N THR A 257 5.47 -8.85 16.56
CA THR A 257 4.27 -8.02 16.33
C THR A 257 3.10 -8.84 15.79
N TYR A 258 3.38 -9.74 14.84
CA TYR A 258 2.35 -10.44 14.06
C TYR A 258 2.35 -11.96 14.25
N GLY A 259 3.39 -12.51 14.89
CA GLY A 259 3.60 -13.95 15.02
C GLY A 259 4.38 -14.55 13.84
N VAL A 260 4.92 -15.77 14.09
CA VAL A 260 5.86 -16.45 13.17
C VAL A 260 5.25 -16.82 11.81
N ASN A 261 3.94 -17.00 11.71
CA ASN A 261 3.26 -17.42 10.48
C ASN A 261 2.52 -16.26 9.80
N HIS A 262 3.05 -15.04 9.90
CA HIS A 262 2.44 -13.89 9.23
C HIS A 262 3.04 -13.68 7.84
N HIS A 263 2.25 -13.16 6.88
CA HIS A 263 2.71 -12.95 5.50
C HIS A 263 3.90 -11.96 5.37
N TYR A 264 4.09 -11.04 6.32
CA TYR A 264 5.27 -10.18 6.35
C TYR A 264 6.55 -11.00 6.53
N ASN A 265 6.53 -12.04 7.36
CA ASN A 265 7.67 -12.95 7.49
C ASN A 265 8.02 -13.65 6.17
N ALA A 266 7.01 -14.00 5.35
CA ALA A 266 7.24 -14.58 4.03
C ALA A 266 8.04 -13.63 3.12
N MET A 267 7.73 -12.33 3.12
CA MET A 267 8.48 -11.32 2.37
C MET A 267 9.93 -11.22 2.88
N THR A 268 10.12 -11.21 4.20
CA THR A 268 11.43 -11.13 4.81
C THR A 268 12.26 -12.39 4.55
N PHE A 269 11.68 -13.59 4.61
CA PHE A 269 12.34 -14.84 4.22
C PHE A 269 12.77 -14.84 2.75
N ASN A 270 11.91 -14.34 1.85
CA ASN A 270 12.25 -14.17 0.44
C ASN A 270 13.47 -13.22 0.26
N ASN A 271 13.51 -12.11 0.99
CA ASN A 271 14.64 -11.18 0.92
C ASN A 271 15.93 -11.80 1.48
N ILE A 272 15.86 -12.55 2.58
CA ILE A 272 16.99 -13.32 3.11
C ILE A 272 17.45 -14.35 2.08
N ALA A 273 16.55 -15.02 1.39
CA ALA A 273 16.88 -16.00 0.36
C ALA A 273 17.66 -15.36 -0.79
N LEU A 274 17.24 -14.18 -1.28
CA LEU A 274 17.96 -13.43 -2.32
C LEU A 274 19.37 -13.03 -1.84
N VAL A 275 19.53 -12.63 -0.58
CA VAL A 275 20.84 -12.34 0.00
C VAL A 275 21.70 -13.60 0.06
N LYS A 276 21.15 -14.75 0.48
CA LYS A 276 21.85 -16.04 0.50
C LYS A 276 22.30 -16.48 -0.88
N GLU A 277 21.46 -16.24 -1.90
CA GLU A 277 21.83 -16.46 -3.30
C GLU A 277 23.01 -15.58 -3.71
N GLY A 278 22.98 -14.28 -3.39
CA GLY A 278 24.09 -13.35 -3.63
C GLY A 278 25.40 -13.75 -2.94
N LEU A 279 25.32 -14.38 -1.78
CA LEU A 279 26.48 -14.95 -1.04
C LEU A 279 26.94 -16.31 -1.57
N GLY A 280 26.26 -16.89 -2.60
CA GLY A 280 26.54 -18.22 -3.11
C GLY A 280 26.08 -19.36 -2.18
N GLN A 281 25.31 -19.06 -1.14
CA GLN A 281 24.77 -20.03 -0.16
C GLN A 281 23.44 -20.59 -0.66
N TYR A 282 23.48 -21.30 -1.79
CA TYR A 282 22.31 -21.70 -2.56
C TYR A 282 21.35 -22.64 -1.82
N ASP A 283 21.85 -23.53 -0.98
CA ASP A 283 21.00 -24.48 -0.24
C ASP A 283 20.21 -23.75 0.87
N ASP A 284 20.81 -22.76 1.50
CA ASP A 284 20.11 -21.86 2.43
C ASP A 284 19.10 -20.99 1.69
N ALA A 285 19.45 -20.44 0.53
CA ALA A 285 18.52 -19.67 -0.32
C ALA A 285 17.28 -20.50 -0.69
N GLU A 286 17.47 -21.74 -1.15
CA GLU A 286 16.39 -22.66 -1.47
C GLU A 286 15.46 -22.91 -0.28
N ARG A 287 16.03 -23.12 0.90
CA ARG A 287 15.25 -23.33 2.13
C ARG A 287 14.39 -22.11 2.47
N TYR A 288 14.96 -20.90 2.44
CA TYR A 288 14.25 -19.68 2.76
C TYR A 288 13.17 -19.33 1.72
N PHE A 289 13.43 -19.55 0.42
CA PHE A 289 12.38 -19.40 -0.60
C PHE A 289 11.20 -20.35 -0.38
N LYS A 290 11.46 -21.60 -0.05
CA LYS A 290 10.41 -22.59 0.24
C LYS A 290 9.60 -22.21 1.47
N GLU A 291 10.25 -21.67 2.51
CA GLU A 291 9.57 -21.18 3.69
C GLU A 291 8.66 -19.97 3.36
N ALA A 292 9.15 -19.02 2.56
CA ALA A 292 8.34 -17.90 2.08
C ALA A 292 7.11 -18.36 1.30
N ILE A 293 7.27 -19.33 0.41
CA ILE A 293 6.17 -19.94 -0.37
C ILE A 293 5.15 -20.59 0.57
N ASN A 294 5.61 -21.38 1.54
CA ASN A 294 4.74 -22.09 2.48
C ASN A 294 3.92 -21.11 3.34
N ILE A 295 4.55 -20.12 3.95
CA ILE A 295 3.84 -19.10 4.74
C ILE A 295 2.84 -18.35 3.87
N CYS A 296 3.24 -17.89 2.67
CA CYS A 296 2.34 -17.17 1.78
C CYS A 296 1.13 -18.01 1.37
N GLN A 297 1.34 -19.26 1.02
CA GLN A 297 0.26 -20.20 0.65
C GLN A 297 -0.76 -20.36 1.79
N ASN A 298 -0.28 -20.48 3.03
CA ASN A 298 -1.13 -20.70 4.20
C ASN A 298 -1.83 -19.43 4.71
N THR A 299 -1.30 -18.23 4.43
CA THR A 299 -1.83 -16.96 4.95
C THR A 299 -2.64 -16.19 3.91
N LEU A 300 -2.08 -15.99 2.73
CA LEU A 300 -2.67 -15.18 1.64
C LEU A 300 -3.32 -16.05 0.54
N GLY A 301 -2.96 -17.34 0.50
CA GLY A 301 -3.40 -18.26 -0.54
C GLY A 301 -2.60 -18.18 -1.85
N GLU A 302 -2.78 -19.18 -2.69
CA GLU A 302 -2.04 -19.30 -3.96
C GLU A 302 -2.40 -18.24 -5.02
N ASN A 303 -3.53 -17.55 -4.87
CA ASN A 303 -3.97 -16.53 -5.82
C ASN A 303 -3.40 -15.13 -5.51
N HIS A 304 -2.61 -14.98 -4.45
CA HIS A 304 -2.03 -13.68 -4.09
C HIS A 304 -0.79 -13.36 -4.98
N PRO A 305 -0.61 -12.10 -5.44
CA PRO A 305 0.52 -11.72 -6.28
C PRO A 305 1.90 -12.08 -5.70
N SER A 306 2.10 -11.92 -4.39
CA SER A 306 3.35 -12.28 -3.71
C SER A 306 3.71 -13.76 -3.87
N PHE A 307 2.70 -14.65 -3.96
CA PHE A 307 2.95 -16.07 -4.18
C PHE A 307 3.69 -16.32 -5.49
N VAL A 308 3.26 -15.64 -6.56
CA VAL A 308 3.92 -15.75 -7.88
C VAL A 308 5.33 -15.18 -7.83
N THR A 309 5.55 -14.07 -7.11
CA THR A 309 6.90 -13.49 -6.92
C THR A 309 7.85 -14.52 -6.29
N PHE A 310 7.42 -15.19 -5.23
CA PHE A 310 8.24 -16.19 -4.55
C PHE A 310 8.51 -17.43 -5.42
N LEU A 311 7.50 -17.88 -6.19
CA LEU A 311 7.68 -18.95 -7.17
C LEU A 311 8.71 -18.58 -8.24
N ASN A 312 8.66 -17.36 -8.77
CA ASN A 312 9.60 -16.87 -9.77
C ASN A 312 11.03 -16.77 -9.21
N ASN A 313 11.21 -16.32 -7.97
CA ASN A 313 12.52 -16.20 -7.35
C ASN A 313 13.17 -17.57 -7.13
N VAL A 314 12.44 -18.55 -6.58
CA VAL A 314 12.98 -19.91 -6.44
C VAL A 314 13.24 -20.58 -7.80
N ALA A 315 12.42 -20.30 -8.80
CA ALA A 315 12.65 -20.79 -10.17
C ALA A 315 13.91 -20.18 -10.78
N GLY A 316 14.17 -18.89 -10.53
CA GLY A 316 15.40 -18.20 -10.90
C GLY A 316 16.64 -18.85 -10.28
N LEU A 317 16.58 -19.16 -8.98
CA LEU A 317 17.66 -19.90 -8.29
C LEU A 317 17.92 -21.28 -8.93
N TYR A 318 16.87 -22.05 -9.23
CA TYR A 318 17.02 -23.34 -9.88
C TYR A 318 17.59 -23.23 -11.30
N ARG A 319 17.13 -22.23 -12.08
CA ARG A 319 17.70 -21.94 -13.40
C ARG A 319 19.20 -21.62 -13.32
N ALA A 320 19.59 -20.75 -12.37
CA ALA A 320 21.00 -20.39 -12.17
C ALA A 320 21.89 -21.59 -11.78
N ARG A 321 21.28 -22.61 -11.17
CA ARG A 321 21.95 -23.88 -10.81
C ARG A 321 21.78 -24.97 -11.87
N GLU A 322 21.29 -24.65 -13.05
CA GLU A 322 21.02 -25.59 -14.16
C GLU A 322 20.02 -26.71 -13.79
N ARG A 323 19.24 -26.54 -12.72
CA ARG A 323 18.17 -27.44 -12.30
C ARG A 323 16.88 -27.09 -13.06
N TYR A 324 16.90 -27.32 -14.35
CA TYR A 324 15.87 -26.82 -15.27
C TYR A 324 14.50 -27.45 -15.08
N GLU A 325 14.40 -28.69 -14.60
CA GLU A 325 13.12 -29.35 -14.34
C GLU A 325 12.37 -28.68 -13.20
N GLU A 326 13.08 -28.38 -12.11
CA GLU A 326 12.49 -27.64 -10.97
C GLU A 326 12.18 -26.20 -11.36
N ALA A 327 13.05 -25.53 -12.10
CA ALA A 327 12.80 -24.18 -12.59
C ALA A 327 11.52 -24.13 -13.44
N GLU A 328 11.37 -25.06 -14.38
CA GLU A 328 10.19 -25.20 -15.24
C GLU A 328 8.91 -25.39 -14.41
N PHE A 329 8.96 -26.28 -13.41
CA PHE A 329 7.83 -26.55 -12.53
C PHE A 329 7.34 -25.26 -11.84
N TYR A 330 8.24 -24.49 -11.21
CA TYR A 330 7.86 -23.29 -10.49
C TYR A 330 7.43 -22.14 -11.41
N PHE A 331 8.10 -21.91 -12.54
CA PHE A 331 7.67 -20.91 -13.51
C PHE A 331 6.29 -21.24 -14.11
N LYS A 332 6.02 -22.50 -14.45
CA LYS A 332 4.70 -22.92 -14.94
C LYS A 332 3.62 -22.78 -13.88
N LYS A 333 3.92 -23.09 -12.61
CA LYS A 333 2.99 -22.88 -11.50
C LYS A 333 2.65 -21.39 -11.38
N GLY A 334 3.64 -20.50 -11.45
CA GLY A 334 3.43 -19.05 -11.43
C GLY A 334 2.58 -18.55 -12.60
N LEU A 335 2.88 -19.02 -13.82
CA LEU A 335 2.10 -18.68 -15.02
C LEU A 335 0.62 -19.06 -14.86
N LEU A 336 0.36 -20.28 -14.40
CA LEU A 336 -1.01 -20.79 -14.22
C LEU A 336 -1.80 -19.98 -13.20
N VAL A 337 -1.17 -19.55 -12.13
CA VAL A 337 -1.79 -18.64 -11.13
C VAL A 337 -2.15 -17.31 -11.77
N LEU A 338 -1.24 -16.69 -12.52
CA LEU A 338 -1.51 -15.40 -13.17
C LEU A 338 -2.63 -15.51 -14.21
N GLU A 339 -2.66 -16.57 -15.03
CA GLU A 339 -3.75 -16.80 -15.98
C GLU A 339 -5.10 -16.95 -15.29
N LYS A 340 -5.13 -17.65 -14.16
CA LYS A 340 -6.35 -17.86 -13.37
C LYS A 340 -6.87 -16.56 -12.74
N VAL A 341 -5.97 -15.72 -12.24
CA VAL A 341 -6.33 -14.49 -11.50
C VAL A 341 -6.65 -13.33 -12.44
N PHE A 342 -5.84 -13.13 -13.46
CA PHE A 342 -5.89 -11.94 -14.32
C PHE A 342 -6.35 -12.25 -15.76
N GLY A 343 -6.47 -13.54 -16.13
CA GLY A 343 -6.79 -13.96 -17.48
C GLY A 343 -5.59 -13.93 -18.43
N SER A 344 -5.63 -14.75 -19.50
CA SER A 344 -4.50 -15.03 -20.38
C SER A 344 -4.01 -13.84 -21.24
N ASN A 345 -4.70 -12.68 -21.22
CA ASN A 345 -4.27 -11.49 -21.96
C ASN A 345 -3.66 -10.39 -21.08
N ASN A 346 -3.37 -10.68 -19.81
CA ASN A 346 -2.77 -9.73 -18.89
C ASN A 346 -1.25 -9.58 -19.15
N PRO A 347 -0.67 -8.36 -19.07
CA PRO A 347 0.77 -8.14 -19.22
C PRO A 347 1.65 -8.97 -18.26
N ASP A 348 1.18 -9.27 -17.05
CA ASP A 348 1.93 -10.08 -16.08
C ASP A 348 2.04 -11.54 -16.54
N VAL A 349 1.01 -12.06 -17.24
CA VAL A 349 1.07 -13.38 -17.92
C VAL A 349 2.13 -13.38 -19.01
N ALA A 350 2.21 -12.29 -19.80
CA ALA A 350 3.26 -12.16 -20.80
C ALA A 350 4.67 -12.15 -20.18
N MET A 351 4.85 -11.49 -19.04
CA MET A 351 6.12 -11.47 -18.32
C MET A 351 6.49 -12.88 -17.82
N ALA A 352 5.55 -13.63 -17.26
CA ALA A 352 5.79 -15.01 -16.83
C ALA A 352 6.15 -15.93 -18.01
N MET A 353 5.54 -15.71 -19.19
CA MET A 353 5.92 -16.42 -20.41
C MET A 353 7.36 -16.08 -20.86
N LEU A 354 7.81 -14.82 -20.69
CA LEU A 354 9.20 -14.44 -20.99
C LEU A 354 10.19 -15.11 -20.03
N ASN A 355 9.88 -15.24 -18.74
CA ASN A 355 10.71 -15.97 -17.79
C ASN A 355 10.88 -17.45 -18.21
N LEU A 356 9.80 -18.09 -18.67
CA LEU A 356 9.87 -19.46 -19.24
C LEU A 356 10.70 -19.50 -20.51
N ALA A 357 10.54 -18.52 -21.41
CA ALA A 357 11.32 -18.45 -22.65
C ALA A 357 12.81 -18.34 -22.35
N GLU A 358 13.21 -17.47 -21.43
CA GLU A 358 14.59 -17.30 -20.99
C GLU A 358 15.17 -18.58 -20.36
N MET A 359 14.37 -19.28 -19.56
CA MET A 359 14.76 -20.58 -18.99
C MET A 359 14.98 -21.64 -20.09
N TYR A 360 14.08 -21.72 -21.11
CA TYR A 360 14.24 -22.65 -22.19
C TYR A 360 15.44 -22.30 -23.11
N GLU A 361 15.73 -21.01 -23.31
CA GLU A 361 16.96 -20.58 -23.98
C GLU A 361 18.22 -21.06 -23.24
N SER A 362 18.24 -20.87 -21.91
CA SER A 362 19.34 -21.33 -21.04
C SER A 362 19.56 -22.86 -21.16
N GLN A 363 18.48 -23.61 -21.37
CA GLN A 363 18.49 -25.07 -21.57
C GLN A 363 18.83 -25.50 -23.02
N GLY A 364 18.91 -24.55 -23.99
CA GLY A 364 19.09 -24.84 -25.40
C GLY A 364 17.82 -25.29 -26.13
N ARG A 365 16.64 -25.19 -25.53
CA ARG A 365 15.33 -25.55 -26.11
C ARG A 365 14.75 -24.35 -26.89
N THR A 366 15.37 -24.03 -28.01
CA THR A 366 15.10 -22.83 -28.80
C THR A 366 13.66 -22.75 -29.34
N GLU A 367 13.04 -23.86 -29.72
CA GLU A 367 11.66 -23.89 -30.23
C GLU A 367 10.66 -23.55 -29.12
N ASP A 368 10.84 -24.09 -27.91
CA ASP A 368 10.00 -23.74 -26.76
C ASP A 368 10.16 -22.26 -26.37
N ALA A 369 11.40 -21.78 -26.33
CA ALA A 369 11.71 -20.36 -26.04
C ALA A 369 11.02 -19.43 -27.04
N LYS A 370 11.11 -19.74 -28.36
CA LYS A 370 10.46 -18.96 -29.41
C LYS A 370 8.94 -18.94 -29.25
N ARG A 371 8.31 -20.09 -29.00
CA ARG A 371 6.87 -20.20 -28.79
C ARG A 371 6.38 -19.30 -27.65
N PHE A 372 7.03 -19.35 -26.48
CA PHE A 372 6.64 -18.52 -25.33
C PHE A 372 6.90 -17.02 -25.56
N SER A 373 8.02 -16.67 -26.22
CA SER A 373 8.34 -15.28 -26.58
C SER A 373 7.32 -14.69 -27.58
N GLU A 374 6.88 -15.44 -28.58
CA GLU A 374 5.88 -15.01 -29.56
C GLU A 374 4.50 -14.83 -28.89
N SER A 375 4.13 -15.74 -27.99
CA SER A 375 2.90 -15.61 -27.19
C SER A 375 2.89 -14.35 -26.32
N ALA A 376 3.99 -14.08 -25.61
CA ALA A 376 4.15 -12.88 -24.81
C ALA A 376 4.06 -11.59 -25.64
N LYS A 377 4.72 -11.53 -26.81
CA LYS A 377 4.65 -10.41 -27.75
C LYS A 377 3.22 -10.16 -28.24
N SER A 378 2.45 -11.22 -28.49
CA SER A 378 1.04 -11.11 -28.89
C SER A 378 0.19 -10.45 -27.81
N ILE A 379 0.40 -10.81 -26.54
CA ILE A 379 -0.31 -10.23 -25.40
C ILE A 379 0.03 -8.73 -25.26
N TYR A 380 1.32 -8.37 -25.27
CA TYR A 380 1.73 -6.95 -25.19
C TYR A 380 1.15 -6.11 -26.34
N LYS A 381 1.14 -6.68 -27.58
CA LYS A 381 0.54 -5.97 -28.73
C LYS A 381 -0.96 -5.74 -28.58
N LYS A 382 -1.68 -6.65 -27.93
CA LYS A 382 -3.11 -6.48 -27.64
C LYS A 382 -3.31 -5.44 -26.52
N ALA A 383 -2.51 -5.49 -25.45
CA ALA A 383 -2.59 -4.55 -24.34
C ALA A 383 -2.38 -3.10 -24.80
N LEU A 384 -1.37 -2.85 -25.68
CA LEU A 384 -1.10 -1.52 -26.25
C LEU A 384 -2.19 -0.99 -27.19
N LYS A 385 -3.09 -1.83 -27.69
CA LYS A 385 -4.23 -1.38 -28.52
C LYS A 385 -5.45 -1.00 -27.69
N ASN A 386 -5.50 -1.45 -26.43
CA ASN A 386 -6.63 -1.25 -25.53
C ASN A 386 -6.35 -0.17 -24.46
N SER A 387 -5.13 0.37 -24.42
CA SER A 387 -4.71 1.53 -23.61
C SER A 387 -4.80 2.83 -24.40
#